data_86f08a9f71936609ee5a651c1ff56c90
#
_entry.id   86f08a9f71936609ee5a651c1ff56c90
#
_cell.length_a   1.000
_cell.length_b   1.000
_cell.length_c   1.000
_cell.angle_alpha   90.00
_cell.angle_beta   90.00
_cell.angle_gamma   90.00
#
_symmetry.space_group_name_H-M   'P 1'
#
loop_
_entity.id
_entity.type
_entity.pdbx_description
1 polymer ?
#
loop_
_entity_poly.entity_id
_entity_poly.type
_entity_poly.pdbx_seq_one_letter_code
_entity_poly.pdbx_strand_id
1 'polypeptide(L)'
;MVEITAAYPAGVIGTTAENLAAAAAGENEEWVDLYPEFARIADEEGFPVIAEVYRRIATVEAGHEERYRKLLARVEEGTVFSREEEITWQCRNCGYLHTGTEAPEMCPACAHPKAYFEEKKNNY
;
A
#
# COMPACT_ATOMS: atom_id res chain seq x y z
N MET A 1 -35.57 7.74 7.91
CA MET A 1 -34.58 8.11 6.85
C MET A 1 -33.54 8.97 7.51
N VAL A 2 -32.26 8.70 7.23
CA VAL A 2 -31.14 9.52 7.70
C VAL A 2 -30.55 10.20 6.47
N GLU A 3 -30.42 11.52 6.50
CA GLU A 3 -29.78 12.31 5.46
C GLU A 3 -28.35 12.64 5.94
N ILE A 4 -27.35 12.34 5.11
CA ILE A 4 -25.95 12.60 5.42
C ILE A 4 -25.36 13.42 4.28
N THR A 5 -24.72 14.55 4.64
CA THR A 5 -23.92 15.35 3.71
C THR A 5 -22.47 15.31 4.20
N ALA A 6 -21.55 14.84 3.33
CA ALA A 6 -20.14 14.77 3.64
C ALA A 6 -19.30 15.11 2.41
N ALA A 7 -18.10 15.64 2.63
CA ALA A 7 -17.12 15.89 1.59
C ALA A 7 -16.12 14.72 1.57
N TYR A 8 -15.84 14.23 0.37
CA TYR A 8 -14.85 13.18 0.14
C TYR A 8 -13.83 13.66 -0.89
N PRO A 9 -12.55 13.28 -0.78
CA PRO A 9 -11.57 13.59 -1.80
C PRO A 9 -11.96 12.91 -3.12
N ALA A 10 -11.83 13.63 -4.23
CA ALA A 10 -12.11 13.09 -5.57
C ALA A 10 -11.01 12.13 -6.07
N GLY A 11 -9.92 12.02 -5.33
CA GLY A 11 -8.74 11.26 -5.68
C GLY A 11 -7.85 11.98 -6.68
N VAL A 12 -6.64 11.47 -6.84
CA VAL A 12 -5.66 11.89 -7.84
C VAL A 12 -5.47 10.73 -8.81
N ILE A 13 -5.57 11.02 -10.12
CA ILE A 13 -5.25 10.06 -11.18
C ILE A 13 -4.12 10.67 -11.99
N GLY A 14 -2.91 10.13 -11.82
CA GLY A 14 -1.70 10.60 -12.44
C GLY A 14 -0.73 9.47 -12.72
N THR A 15 0.56 9.77 -12.69
CA THR A 15 1.63 8.77 -12.73
C THR A 15 1.57 7.83 -11.52
N THR A 16 2.26 6.71 -11.59
CA THR A 16 2.35 5.77 -10.46
C THR A 16 2.89 6.43 -9.20
N ALA A 17 3.91 7.31 -9.32
CA ALA A 17 4.48 8.04 -8.18
C ALA A 17 3.45 9.00 -7.57
N GLU A 18 2.75 9.80 -8.38
CA GLU A 18 1.71 10.71 -7.91
C GLU A 18 0.56 9.96 -7.22
N ASN A 19 0.14 8.84 -7.78
CA ASN A 19 -0.93 8.01 -7.19
C ASN A 19 -0.50 7.41 -5.84
N LEU A 20 0.74 6.93 -5.74
CA LEU A 20 1.28 6.40 -4.48
C LEU A 20 1.44 7.50 -3.41
N ALA A 21 1.89 8.69 -3.82
CA ALA A 21 1.98 9.84 -2.91
C ALA A 21 0.60 10.26 -2.38
N ALA A 22 -0.41 10.33 -3.26
CA ALA A 22 -1.77 10.67 -2.88
C ALA A 22 -2.39 9.61 -1.96
N ALA A 23 -2.17 8.31 -2.24
CA ALA A 23 -2.61 7.22 -1.38
C ALA A 23 -1.97 7.31 0.02
N ALA A 24 -0.64 7.50 0.09
CA ALA A 24 0.05 7.66 1.36
C ALA A 24 -0.45 8.87 2.17
N ALA A 25 -0.78 9.99 1.50
CA ALA A 25 -1.35 11.17 2.17
C ALA A 25 -2.77 10.90 2.71
N GLY A 26 -3.60 10.16 1.97
CA GLY A 26 -4.93 9.75 2.43
C GLY A 26 -4.87 8.88 3.67
N GLU A 27 -4.05 7.83 3.66
CA GLU A 27 -3.85 6.97 4.84
C GLU A 27 -3.34 7.77 6.05
N ASN A 28 -2.42 8.73 5.81
CA ASN A 28 -1.93 9.60 6.88
C ASN A 28 -3.05 10.43 7.51
N GLU A 29 -3.92 11.05 6.71
CA GLU A 29 -5.09 11.78 7.21
C GLU A 29 -6.02 10.87 8.02
N GLU A 30 -6.23 9.64 7.57
CA GLU A 30 -7.10 8.69 8.23
C GLU A 30 -6.59 8.29 9.61
N TRP A 31 -5.31 7.95 9.77
CA TRP A 31 -4.81 7.48 11.07
C TRP A 31 -4.39 8.61 12.01
N VAL A 32 -4.04 9.81 11.50
CA VAL A 32 -3.65 10.96 12.33
C VAL A 32 -4.88 11.73 12.79
N ASP A 33 -5.86 11.94 11.91
CA ASP A 33 -6.97 12.87 12.15
C ASP A 33 -8.33 12.16 12.21
N LEU A 34 -8.75 11.46 11.15
CA LEU A 34 -10.13 11.02 11.00
C LEU A 34 -10.52 9.93 12.01
N TYR A 35 -9.82 8.81 12.06
CA TYR A 35 -10.19 7.73 12.98
C TYR A 35 -10.00 8.07 14.45
N PRO A 36 -8.95 8.82 14.88
CA PRO A 36 -8.89 9.35 16.24
C PRO A 36 -10.08 10.24 16.61
N GLU A 37 -10.51 11.12 15.71
CA GLU A 37 -11.67 11.99 15.95
C GLU A 37 -12.98 11.18 16.00
N PHE A 38 -13.16 10.20 15.12
CA PHE A 38 -14.33 9.31 15.17
C PHE A 38 -14.37 8.49 16.46
N ALA A 39 -13.22 8.03 16.94
CA ALA A 39 -13.12 7.33 18.22
C ALA A 39 -13.52 8.25 19.40
N ARG A 40 -13.05 9.51 19.40
CA ARG A 40 -13.40 10.50 20.42
C ARG A 40 -14.92 10.75 20.45
N ILE A 41 -15.51 11.00 19.28
CA ILE A 41 -16.97 11.23 19.15
C ILE A 41 -17.75 10.00 19.62
N ALA A 42 -17.34 8.80 19.21
CA ALA A 42 -18.02 7.57 19.63
C ALA A 42 -17.98 7.36 21.15
N ASP A 43 -16.88 7.70 21.81
CA ASP A 43 -16.81 7.67 23.29
C ASP A 43 -17.77 8.69 23.93
N GLU A 44 -17.83 9.91 23.41
CA GLU A 44 -18.72 10.96 23.91
C GLU A 44 -20.20 10.61 23.73
N GLU A 45 -20.53 9.93 22.63
CA GLU A 45 -21.89 9.45 22.36
C GLU A 45 -22.26 8.15 23.11
N GLY A 46 -21.33 7.57 23.88
CA GLY A 46 -21.57 6.37 24.67
C GLY A 46 -21.40 5.04 23.91
N PHE A 47 -20.58 5.04 22.87
CA PHE A 47 -20.27 3.85 22.05
C PHE A 47 -18.79 3.40 22.20
N PRO A 48 -18.33 3.04 23.42
CA PRO A 48 -16.90 2.76 23.65
C PRO A 48 -16.35 1.58 22.82
N VAL A 49 -17.19 0.61 22.48
CA VAL A 49 -16.78 -0.52 21.62
C VAL A 49 -16.49 -0.04 20.20
N ILE A 50 -17.29 0.87 19.67
CA ILE A 50 -17.08 1.47 18.35
C ILE A 50 -15.83 2.36 18.38
N ALA A 51 -15.64 3.14 19.44
CA ALA A 51 -14.44 3.95 19.63
C ALA A 51 -13.16 3.11 19.58
N GLU A 52 -13.16 1.96 20.26
CA GLU A 52 -12.02 1.05 20.23
C GLU A 52 -11.76 0.46 18.84
N VAL A 53 -12.80 0.16 18.08
CA VAL A 53 -12.66 -0.28 16.68
C VAL A 53 -11.96 0.79 15.84
N TYR A 54 -12.38 2.05 15.93
CA TYR A 54 -11.71 3.15 15.22
C TYR A 54 -10.24 3.32 15.59
N ARG A 55 -9.89 3.21 16.88
CA ARG A 55 -8.48 3.26 17.32
C ARG A 55 -7.65 2.13 16.71
N ARG A 56 -8.21 0.93 16.61
CA ARG A 56 -7.54 -0.22 15.98
C ARG A 56 -7.39 -0.03 14.48
N ILE A 57 -8.42 0.48 13.79
CA ILE A 57 -8.34 0.79 12.37
C ILE A 57 -7.22 1.82 12.13
N ALA A 58 -7.13 2.89 12.92
CA ALA A 58 -6.05 3.87 12.80
C ALA A 58 -4.65 3.22 12.79
N THR A 59 -4.42 2.17 13.57
CA THR A 59 -3.13 1.46 13.55
C THR A 59 -2.92 0.65 12.26
N VAL A 60 -3.97 0.21 11.60
CA VAL A 60 -3.90 -0.48 10.30
C VAL A 60 -3.53 0.52 9.20
N GLU A 61 -4.15 1.71 9.19
CA GLU A 61 -3.90 2.74 8.18
C GLU A 61 -2.47 3.30 8.27
N ALA A 62 -1.90 3.38 9.48
CA ALA A 62 -0.48 3.70 9.64
C ALA A 62 0.43 2.67 8.92
N GLY A 63 0.07 1.38 8.93
CA GLY A 63 0.77 0.34 8.18
C GLY A 63 0.58 0.45 6.67
N HIS A 64 -0.59 0.87 6.22
CA HIS A 64 -0.85 1.14 4.80
C HIS A 64 -0.04 2.33 4.29
N GLU A 65 0.02 3.44 5.04
CA GLU A 65 0.87 4.59 4.72
C GLU A 65 2.34 4.17 4.56
N GLU A 66 2.89 3.43 5.53
CA GLU A 66 4.27 2.93 5.46
C GLU A 66 4.52 2.13 4.17
N ARG A 67 3.58 1.27 3.79
CA ARG A 67 3.67 0.47 2.57
C ARG A 67 3.67 1.35 1.31
N TYR A 68 2.75 2.32 1.21
CA TYR A 68 2.70 3.22 0.05
C TYR A 68 3.96 4.07 -0.06
N ARG A 69 4.50 4.58 1.06
CA ARG A 69 5.76 5.34 1.05
C ARG A 69 6.95 4.51 0.62
N LYS A 70 7.06 3.26 1.04
CA LYS A 70 8.11 2.34 0.59
C LYS A 70 8.01 2.04 -0.91
N LEU A 71 6.79 1.85 -1.42
CA LEU A 71 6.56 1.63 -2.85
C LEU A 71 6.90 2.89 -3.66
N LEU A 72 6.51 4.08 -3.17
CA LEU A 72 6.83 5.36 -3.79
C LEU A 72 8.35 5.54 -3.89
N ALA A 73 9.08 5.35 -2.81
CA ALA A 73 10.53 5.46 -2.80
C ALA A 73 11.17 4.56 -3.87
N ARG A 74 10.72 3.31 -4.00
CA ARG A 74 11.23 2.41 -5.03
C ARG A 74 10.94 2.87 -6.46
N VAL A 75 9.79 3.50 -6.69
CA VAL A 75 9.45 4.07 -8.01
C VAL A 75 10.35 5.26 -8.33
N GLU A 76 10.54 6.17 -7.36
CA GLU A 76 11.36 7.37 -7.51
C GLU A 76 12.84 7.04 -7.70
N GLU A 77 13.36 6.03 -6.99
CA GLU A 77 14.73 5.54 -7.08
C GLU A 77 14.98 4.61 -8.28
N GLY A 78 13.93 4.20 -8.99
CA GLY A 78 14.04 3.23 -10.09
C GLY A 78 14.38 1.80 -9.64
N THR A 79 14.13 1.47 -8.37
CA THR A 79 14.53 0.19 -7.75
C THR A 79 13.40 -0.83 -7.61
N VAL A 80 12.27 -0.63 -8.32
CA VAL A 80 11.12 -1.56 -8.25
C VAL A 80 11.57 -2.99 -8.59
N PHE A 81 12.42 -3.17 -9.60
CA PHE A 81 12.87 -4.46 -10.11
C PHE A 81 14.38 -4.70 -9.92
N SER A 82 15.01 -3.98 -9.01
CA SER A 82 16.42 -4.15 -8.68
C SER A 82 16.67 -4.12 -7.17
N ARG A 83 17.77 -4.73 -6.73
CA ARG A 83 18.26 -4.74 -5.34
C ARG A 83 19.79 -4.61 -5.36
N GLU A 84 20.34 -4.14 -4.25
CA GLU A 84 21.80 -4.08 -4.06
C GLU A 84 22.42 -5.49 -3.96
N GLU A 85 21.69 -6.41 -3.35
CA GLU A 85 22.08 -7.81 -3.19
C GLU A 85 21.27 -8.73 -4.09
N GLU A 86 21.80 -9.92 -4.37
CA GLU A 86 21.06 -10.94 -5.09
C GLU A 86 19.87 -11.43 -4.26
N ILE A 87 18.69 -11.43 -4.88
CA ILE A 87 17.47 -11.99 -4.32
C ILE A 87 16.84 -12.97 -5.29
N THR A 88 15.86 -13.70 -4.84
CA THR A 88 15.03 -14.52 -5.72
C THR A 88 13.81 -13.72 -6.19
N TRP A 89 13.75 -13.50 -7.50
CA TRP A 89 12.59 -12.94 -8.21
C TRP A 89 11.65 -14.05 -8.63
N GLN A 90 10.35 -13.85 -8.50
CA GLN A 90 9.32 -14.80 -8.92
C GLN A 90 8.39 -14.15 -9.94
N CYS A 91 8.19 -14.84 -11.07
CA CYS A 91 7.17 -14.47 -12.04
C CYS A 91 5.77 -14.77 -11.48
N ARG A 92 4.94 -13.74 -11.28
CA ARG A 92 3.57 -13.89 -10.76
C ARG A 92 2.62 -14.62 -11.69
N ASN A 93 2.97 -14.75 -12.98
CA ASN A 93 2.14 -15.49 -13.94
C ASN A 93 2.38 -17.01 -13.87
N CYS A 94 3.66 -17.47 -13.92
CA CYS A 94 3.95 -18.90 -14.05
C CYS A 94 4.76 -19.48 -12.88
N GLY A 95 5.23 -18.65 -11.93
CA GLY A 95 6.04 -19.10 -10.80
C GLY A 95 7.52 -19.31 -11.11
N TYR A 96 8.02 -19.00 -12.33
CA TYR A 96 9.44 -19.09 -12.64
C TYR A 96 10.29 -18.26 -11.65
N LEU A 97 11.40 -18.87 -11.19
CA LEU A 97 12.30 -18.24 -10.25
C LEU A 97 13.61 -17.84 -10.93
N HIS A 98 14.07 -16.63 -10.62
CA HIS A 98 15.34 -16.08 -11.06
C HIS A 98 16.11 -15.52 -9.86
N THR A 99 17.38 -15.84 -9.73
CA THR A 99 18.25 -15.27 -8.69
C THR A 99 19.19 -14.24 -9.32
N GLY A 100 19.23 -13.06 -8.77
CA GLY A 100 20.07 -11.95 -9.25
C GLY A 100 19.68 -10.63 -8.61
N THR A 101 20.47 -9.59 -8.89
CA THR A 101 20.22 -8.23 -8.41
C THR A 101 19.10 -7.53 -9.18
N GLU A 102 18.72 -8.04 -10.35
CA GLU A 102 17.63 -7.49 -11.18
C GLU A 102 16.66 -8.58 -11.63
N ALA A 103 15.40 -8.23 -11.75
CA ALA A 103 14.40 -9.06 -12.42
C ALA A 103 14.66 -9.12 -13.93
N PRO A 104 14.46 -10.27 -14.60
CA PRO A 104 14.60 -10.38 -16.05
C PRO A 104 13.64 -9.45 -16.81
N GLU A 105 14.08 -8.90 -17.94
CA GLU A 105 13.22 -8.09 -18.83
C GLU A 105 12.00 -8.86 -19.34
N MET A 106 12.16 -10.16 -19.51
CA MET A 106 11.12 -11.08 -19.97
C MET A 106 11.29 -12.41 -19.26
N CYS A 107 10.18 -13.00 -18.82
CA CYS A 107 10.18 -14.32 -18.21
C CYS A 107 10.54 -15.39 -19.26
N PRO A 108 11.62 -16.17 -19.07
CA PRO A 108 12.05 -17.17 -20.04
C PRO A 108 11.10 -18.37 -20.15
N ALA A 109 10.22 -18.57 -19.18
CA ALA A 109 9.27 -19.68 -19.18
C ALA A 109 7.92 -19.33 -19.83
N CYS A 110 7.44 -18.08 -19.71
CA CYS A 110 6.09 -17.71 -20.18
C CYS A 110 6.03 -16.41 -20.99
N ALA A 111 7.19 -15.81 -21.30
CA ALA A 111 7.34 -14.58 -22.09
C ALA A 111 6.57 -13.35 -21.56
N HIS A 112 6.18 -13.33 -20.28
CA HIS A 112 5.62 -12.13 -19.66
C HIS A 112 6.73 -11.12 -19.33
N PRO A 113 6.45 -9.81 -19.44
CA PRO A 113 7.45 -8.76 -19.22
C PRO A 113 7.87 -8.63 -17.76
N LYS A 114 8.96 -7.90 -17.50
CA LYS A 114 9.54 -7.60 -16.18
C LYS A 114 8.50 -7.19 -15.13
N ALA A 115 7.44 -6.48 -15.52
CA ALA A 115 6.36 -6.06 -14.64
C ALA A 115 5.62 -7.21 -13.92
N TYR A 116 5.79 -8.44 -14.38
CA TYR A 116 5.22 -9.63 -13.74
C TYR A 116 6.12 -10.22 -12.64
N PHE A 117 7.33 -9.71 -12.47
CA PHE A 117 8.21 -10.19 -11.40
C PHE A 117 7.96 -9.46 -10.09
N GLU A 118 8.12 -10.20 -9.00
CA GLU A 118 8.17 -9.70 -7.64
C GLU A 118 9.26 -10.42 -6.85
N GLU A 119 9.68 -9.85 -5.74
CA GLU A 119 10.54 -10.53 -4.79
C GLU A 119 9.79 -11.74 -4.20
N LYS A 120 10.37 -12.92 -4.31
CA LYS A 120 9.77 -14.15 -3.77
C LYS A 120 9.56 -14.03 -2.26
N LYS A 121 8.33 -14.24 -1.81
CA LYS A 121 7.98 -14.34 -0.40
C LYS A 121 7.89 -15.81 0.02
N ASN A 122 8.41 -16.09 1.20
CA ASN A 122 8.24 -17.40 1.85
C ASN A 122 7.27 -17.20 3.01
N ASN A 123 6.00 -17.51 2.77
CA ASN A 123 4.91 -17.35 3.74
C ASN A 123 4.22 -18.67 4.09
N TYR A 124 4.89 -19.78 3.89
CA TYR A 124 4.44 -21.14 4.16
C TYR A 124 5.49 -21.91 4.97
#